data_4b18363b586fe440be19a7cdf722b428
#
_entry.id   4b18363b586fe440be19a7cdf722b428
#
_cell.length_a   1.000
_cell.length_b   1.000
_cell.length_c   1.000
_cell.angle_alpha   90.00
_cell.angle_beta   90.00
_cell.angle_gamma   90.00
#
_symmetry.space_group_name_H-M   'P 1'
#
loop_
_entity.id
_entity.type
_entity.pdbx_description
1 polymer ?
#
loop_
_entity_poly.entity_id
_entity_poly.type
_entity_poly.pdbx_seq_one_letter_code
_entity_poly.pdbx_strand_id
1 'polypeptide(L)'
;MFKNIAADLMGTSDIGKIIEPRDYDKTDIDDYIFHEDNEKIFFLIKAKTDEYCFTNTAFIHLDGTSAVSKKRTLNRYPYKHYQISRVLLETAGTIDRDVELKFQLGTATYSIDIEKSQIEKVRDLYKALFSIGEACKEIERQTSTLMQTQQAVNNMFSL
;
A
#
# COMPACT_ATOMS: atom_id res chain seq x y z
N MET A 1 -28.27 7.56 -4.22
CA MET A 1 -27.91 7.59 -5.65
C MET A 1 -27.60 9.00 -6.16
N PHE A 2 -28.47 9.98 -5.99
CA PHE A 2 -28.22 11.36 -6.44
C PHE A 2 -27.04 12.07 -5.73
N LYS A 3 -26.81 11.80 -4.45
CA LYS A 3 -25.68 12.38 -3.70
C LYS A 3 -24.32 11.94 -4.26
N ASN A 4 -24.19 10.69 -4.68
CA ASN A 4 -22.93 10.18 -5.22
C ASN A 4 -22.65 10.73 -6.63
N ILE A 5 -23.68 10.89 -7.45
CA ILE A 5 -23.55 11.48 -8.79
C ILE A 5 -23.13 12.95 -8.69
N ALA A 6 -23.72 13.71 -7.77
CA ALA A 6 -23.34 15.11 -7.55
C ALA A 6 -21.91 15.23 -7.01
N ALA A 7 -21.50 14.36 -6.08
CA ALA A 7 -20.17 14.31 -5.56
C ALA A 7 -19.13 14.00 -6.65
N ASP A 8 -19.43 13.04 -7.52
CA ASP A 8 -18.56 12.68 -8.65
C ASP A 8 -18.43 13.82 -9.66
N LEU A 9 -19.55 14.48 -10.00
CA LEU A 9 -19.55 15.62 -10.90
C LEU A 9 -18.81 16.83 -10.35
N MET A 10 -18.80 16.98 -9.03
CA MET A 10 -18.10 18.07 -8.34
C MET A 10 -16.63 17.73 -7.98
N GLY A 11 -16.14 16.57 -8.41
CA GLY A 11 -14.78 16.10 -8.05
C GLY A 11 -14.62 15.81 -6.56
N THR A 12 -15.69 15.44 -5.87
CA THR A 12 -15.70 15.11 -4.44
C THR A 12 -15.63 13.61 -4.18
N SER A 13 -15.55 12.78 -5.23
CA SER A 13 -15.37 11.35 -5.06
C SER A 13 -13.95 11.02 -4.57
N ASP A 14 -13.86 9.99 -3.75
CA ASP A 14 -12.61 9.55 -3.13
C ASP A 14 -11.82 8.57 -4.02
N ILE A 15 -12.08 8.58 -5.31
CA ILE A 15 -11.39 7.74 -6.28
C ILE A 15 -9.96 8.23 -6.45
N GLY A 16 -9.01 7.34 -6.17
CA GLY A 16 -7.58 7.64 -6.28
C GLY A 16 -7.05 7.57 -7.69
N LYS A 17 -5.95 8.24 -7.90
CA LYS A 17 -5.15 8.20 -9.13
C LYS A 17 -3.73 7.76 -8.81
N ILE A 18 -3.20 6.86 -9.61
CA ILE A 18 -1.78 6.50 -9.55
C ILE A 18 -0.99 7.65 -10.13
N ILE A 19 -0.04 8.16 -9.35
CA ILE A 19 0.80 9.31 -9.70
C ILE A 19 2.02 8.84 -10.47
N GLU A 20 2.39 9.60 -11.50
CA GLU A 20 3.61 9.33 -12.27
C GLU A 20 4.86 9.65 -11.44
N PRO A 21 5.97 8.92 -11.62
CA PRO A 21 7.21 9.17 -10.85
C PRO A 21 7.72 10.61 -10.90
N ARG A 22 7.56 11.28 -12.03
CA ARG A 22 7.96 12.69 -12.19
C ARG A 22 7.18 13.66 -11.29
N ASP A 23 6.03 13.23 -10.75
CA ASP A 23 5.15 14.05 -9.94
C ASP A 23 5.15 13.62 -8.45
N TYR A 24 6.00 12.69 -8.05
CA TYR A 24 6.07 12.23 -6.65
C TYR A 24 6.39 13.37 -5.68
N ASP A 25 7.28 14.28 -6.07
CA ASP A 25 7.68 15.44 -5.28
C ASP A 25 6.57 16.46 -5.06
N LYS A 26 5.47 16.36 -5.80
CA LYS A 26 4.28 17.20 -5.64
C LYS A 26 3.28 16.64 -4.63
N THR A 27 3.55 15.48 -4.08
CA THR A 27 2.70 14.85 -3.07
C THR A 27 3.20 15.13 -1.67
N ASP A 28 2.31 15.16 -0.70
CA ASP A 28 2.69 15.43 0.69
C ASP A 28 3.41 14.24 1.33
N ILE A 29 3.05 13.01 0.89
CA ILE A 29 3.65 11.79 1.43
C ILE A 29 5.13 11.65 1.10
N ASP A 30 5.60 12.27 0.01
CA ASP A 30 7.01 12.25 -0.39
C ASP A 30 7.94 12.83 0.68
N ASP A 31 7.45 13.80 1.45
CA ASP A 31 8.20 14.41 2.56
C ASP A 31 8.49 13.43 3.70
N TYR A 32 7.80 12.28 3.74
CA TYR A 32 7.94 11.28 4.79
C TYR A 32 8.67 10.01 4.34
N ILE A 33 9.23 10.03 3.15
CA ILE A 33 10.02 8.92 2.61
C ILE A 33 11.48 9.06 3.07
N PHE A 34 12.07 7.96 3.51
CA PHE A 34 13.48 7.94 3.95
C PHE A 34 14.42 7.81 2.76
N HIS A 35 14.48 8.86 1.94
CA HIS A 35 15.30 8.90 0.73
C HIS A 35 16.78 8.67 1.03
N GLU A 36 17.28 9.17 2.16
CA GLU A 36 18.65 9.03 2.61
C GLU A 36 19.01 7.56 2.93
N ASP A 37 18.02 6.77 3.31
CA ASP A 37 18.16 5.35 3.62
C ASP A 37 17.82 4.44 2.43
N ASN A 38 17.79 4.98 1.22
CA ASN A 38 17.47 4.28 -0.02
C ASN A 38 16.03 3.73 -0.08
N GLU A 39 15.11 4.32 0.65
CA GLU A 39 13.70 4.03 0.45
C GLU A 39 13.25 4.62 -0.89
N LYS A 40 12.61 3.78 -1.70
CA LYS A 40 12.16 4.15 -3.05
C LYS A 40 10.67 3.90 -3.21
N ILE A 41 9.97 4.86 -3.78
CA ILE A 41 8.56 4.74 -4.10
C ILE A 41 8.40 3.85 -5.34
N PHE A 42 7.56 2.83 -5.24
CA PHE A 42 7.15 2.01 -6.38
C PHE A 42 5.81 2.45 -6.95
N PHE A 43 4.84 2.73 -6.08
CA PHE A 43 3.53 3.22 -6.46
C PHE A 43 3.06 4.25 -5.44
N LEU A 44 2.45 5.31 -5.94
CA LEU A 44 1.82 6.33 -5.13
C LEU A 44 0.43 6.60 -5.68
N ILE A 45 -0.58 6.53 -4.82
CA ILE A 45 -1.98 6.77 -5.17
C ILE A 45 -2.43 7.99 -4.39
N LYS A 46 -2.97 8.97 -5.09
CA LYS A 46 -3.53 10.18 -4.49
C LYS A 46 -5.03 10.23 -4.69
N ALA A 47 -5.77 10.26 -3.60
CA ALA A 47 -7.20 10.57 -3.54
C ALA A 47 -7.40 12.00 -3.04
N LYS A 48 -8.63 12.42 -2.86
CA LYS A 48 -8.95 13.79 -2.44
C LYS A 48 -8.37 14.14 -1.07
N THR A 49 -8.50 13.23 -0.11
CA THR A 49 -8.05 13.44 1.27
C THR A 49 -6.87 12.59 1.66
N ASP A 50 -6.67 11.47 0.98
CA ASP A 50 -5.73 10.43 1.33
C ASP A 50 -4.65 10.26 0.27
N GLU A 51 -3.47 9.88 0.72
CA GLU A 51 -2.38 9.42 -0.12
C GLU A 51 -1.92 8.05 0.36
N TYR A 52 -1.66 7.14 -0.59
CA TYR A 52 -1.19 5.78 -0.33
C TYR A 52 0.11 5.55 -1.08
N CYS A 53 1.13 5.09 -0.39
CA CYS A 53 2.45 4.89 -1.00
C CYS A 53 2.97 3.49 -0.71
N PHE A 54 3.40 2.81 -1.75
CA PHE A 54 4.10 1.53 -1.67
C PHE A 54 5.56 1.75 -1.99
N THR A 55 6.42 1.55 -1.00
CA THR A 55 7.87 1.64 -1.18
C THR A 55 8.50 0.25 -1.19
N ASN A 56 9.81 0.20 -1.35
CA ASN A 56 10.56 -1.06 -1.21
C ASN A 56 10.57 -1.62 0.21
N THR A 57 10.22 -0.83 1.24
CA THR A 57 10.30 -1.25 2.64
C THR A 57 8.98 -1.23 3.40
N ALA A 58 8.02 -0.43 2.96
CA ALA A 58 6.79 -0.20 3.71
C ALA A 58 5.62 0.22 2.82
N PHE A 59 4.42 0.00 3.33
CA PHE A 59 3.22 0.70 2.91
C PHE A 59 3.01 1.91 3.82
N ILE A 60 2.68 3.04 3.24
CA ILE A 60 2.49 4.29 3.96
C ILE A 60 1.15 4.89 3.57
N HIS A 61 0.37 5.28 4.55
CA HIS A 61 -0.94 5.88 4.36
C HIS A 61 -1.01 7.22 5.07
N LEU A 62 -1.18 8.27 4.32
CA LEU A 62 -1.49 9.60 4.82
C LEU A 62 -3.02 9.75 4.82
N ASP A 63 -3.61 9.60 5.99
CA ASP A 63 -5.05 9.56 6.20
C ASP A 63 -5.59 10.96 6.49
N GLY A 64 -6.39 11.47 5.57
CA GLY A 64 -7.12 12.71 5.74
C GLY A 64 -8.59 12.44 6.03
N THR A 65 -8.97 12.45 7.30
CA THR A 65 -10.34 12.14 7.74
C THR A 65 -11.40 13.10 7.22
N SER A 66 -11.00 14.29 6.77
CA SER A 66 -11.94 15.31 6.28
C SER A 66 -11.23 16.34 5.39
N ALA A 67 -11.87 16.71 4.28
CA ALA A 67 -11.42 17.79 3.43
C ALA A 67 -11.46 19.17 4.12
N VAL A 68 -12.22 19.31 5.20
CA VAL A 68 -12.37 20.55 5.97
C VAL A 68 -11.34 20.60 7.10
N SER A 69 -11.09 19.48 7.78
CA SER A 69 -10.04 19.38 8.78
C SER A 69 -8.70 19.16 8.08
N LYS A 70 -7.75 20.04 8.25
CA LYS A 70 -6.39 19.88 7.74
C LYS A 70 -5.54 18.88 8.51
N LYS A 71 -6.11 18.21 9.51
CA LYS A 71 -5.42 17.17 10.28
C LYS A 71 -5.33 15.90 9.48
N ARG A 72 -4.12 15.32 9.42
CA ARG A 72 -3.85 14.06 8.76
C ARG A 72 -3.08 13.16 9.71
N THR A 73 -3.30 11.87 9.58
CA THR A 73 -2.56 10.85 10.32
C THR A 73 -1.68 10.07 9.35
N LEU A 74 -0.40 9.99 9.66
CA LEU A 74 0.55 9.20 8.88
C LEU A 74 0.70 7.82 9.52
N ASN A 75 0.34 6.78 8.79
CA ASN A 75 0.50 5.39 9.19
C ASN A 75 1.57 4.74 8.32
N ARG A 76 2.55 4.10 8.94
CA ARG A 76 3.60 3.37 8.24
C ARG A 76 3.58 1.91 8.66
N TYR A 77 3.57 1.04 7.68
CA TYR A 77 3.55 -0.42 7.86
C TYR A 77 4.76 -1.05 7.19
N PRO A 78 5.90 -1.19 7.90
CA PRO A 78 7.06 -1.93 7.36
C PRO A 78 6.67 -3.38 7.05
N TYR A 79 7.01 -3.88 5.87
CA TYR A 79 6.63 -5.22 5.45
C TYR A 79 7.23 -6.32 6.32
N LYS A 80 8.37 -6.06 6.94
CA LYS A 80 9.00 -7.00 7.89
C LYS A 80 8.19 -7.25 9.16
N HIS A 81 7.26 -6.34 9.50
CA HIS A 81 6.41 -6.44 10.70
C HIS A 81 4.92 -6.62 10.35
N TYR A 82 4.52 -6.17 9.17
CA TYR A 82 3.14 -6.20 8.70
C TYR A 82 3.10 -6.89 7.34
N GLN A 83 2.87 -8.19 7.35
CA GLN A 83 2.86 -8.97 6.13
C GLN A 83 1.66 -8.63 5.25
N ILE A 84 1.91 -8.43 3.96
CA ILE A 84 0.85 -8.28 2.96
C ILE A 84 0.20 -9.63 2.72
N SER A 85 -1.12 -9.68 2.79
CA SER A 85 -1.92 -10.87 2.53
C SER A 85 -3.29 -10.52 1.96
N ARG A 86 -4.00 -11.52 1.47
CA ARG A 86 -5.37 -11.40 0.95
C ARG A 86 -5.52 -10.28 -0.06
N VAL A 87 -4.66 -10.25 -1.05
CA VAL A 87 -4.71 -9.25 -2.12
C VAL A 87 -5.83 -9.61 -3.09
N LEU A 88 -6.79 -8.72 -3.24
CA LEU A 88 -7.94 -8.86 -4.14
C LEU A 88 -8.02 -7.64 -5.06
N LEU A 89 -8.37 -7.87 -6.31
CA LEU A 89 -8.67 -6.83 -7.27
C LEU A 89 -10.10 -7.03 -7.80
N GLU A 90 -10.99 -6.11 -7.48
CA GLU A 90 -12.31 -6.06 -8.07
C GLU A 90 -12.28 -5.14 -9.29
N THR A 91 -12.51 -5.71 -10.46
CA THR A 91 -12.52 -4.96 -11.71
C THR A 91 -13.83 -4.20 -11.88
N ALA A 92 -13.75 -3.06 -12.56
CA ALA A 92 -14.92 -2.25 -12.83
C ALA A 92 -15.87 -2.95 -13.83
N GLY A 93 -17.16 -2.90 -13.53
CA GLY A 93 -18.22 -3.24 -14.49
C GLY A 93 -18.40 -2.14 -15.55
N THR A 94 -19.44 -2.27 -16.36
CA THR A 94 -19.69 -1.34 -17.48
C THR A 94 -19.95 0.09 -17.02
N ILE A 95 -20.63 0.25 -15.89
CA ILE A 95 -21.04 1.56 -15.35
C ILE A 95 -20.16 2.05 -14.20
N ASP A 96 -19.28 1.20 -13.67
CA ASP A 96 -18.40 1.57 -12.59
C ASP A 96 -17.29 2.51 -13.10
N ARG A 97 -16.86 3.44 -12.26
CA ARG A 97 -15.83 4.42 -12.58
C ARG A 97 -14.47 4.07 -11.99
N ASP A 98 -14.44 3.12 -11.09
CA ASP A 98 -13.27 2.71 -10.32
C ASP A 98 -13.10 1.20 -10.34
N VAL A 99 -11.86 0.79 -10.06
CA VAL A 99 -11.49 -0.56 -9.66
C VAL A 99 -11.10 -0.50 -8.20
N GLU A 100 -11.32 -1.59 -7.47
CA GLU A 100 -11.08 -1.64 -6.04
C GLU A 100 -9.95 -2.63 -5.72
N LEU A 101 -8.88 -2.12 -5.12
CA LEU A 101 -7.76 -2.92 -4.65
C LEU A 101 -7.87 -3.13 -3.15
N LYS A 102 -7.99 -4.38 -2.73
CA LYS A 102 -8.10 -4.78 -1.31
C LYS A 102 -6.90 -5.61 -0.90
N PHE A 103 -6.41 -5.36 0.30
CA PHE A 103 -5.32 -6.16 0.89
C PHE A 103 -5.30 -6.02 2.40
N GLN A 104 -4.58 -6.91 3.06
CA GLN A 104 -4.32 -6.85 4.50
C GLN A 104 -2.83 -6.61 4.77
N LEU A 105 -2.56 -5.87 5.84
CA LEU A 105 -1.24 -5.66 6.43
C LEU A 105 -1.31 -6.05 7.90
N GLY A 106 -0.84 -7.24 8.22
CA GLY A 106 -1.11 -7.81 9.54
C GLY A 106 -2.62 -7.94 9.78
N THR A 107 -3.16 -7.23 10.75
CA THR A 107 -4.60 -7.19 11.04
C THR A 107 -5.33 -6.01 10.40
N ALA A 108 -4.61 -5.04 9.84
CA ALA A 108 -5.21 -3.90 9.17
C ALA A 108 -5.70 -4.28 7.77
N THR A 109 -6.92 -3.89 7.43
CA THR A 109 -7.51 -4.13 6.11
C THR A 109 -7.61 -2.82 5.36
N TYR A 110 -7.18 -2.83 4.09
CA TYR A 110 -7.26 -1.69 3.19
C TYR A 110 -8.13 -2.00 1.99
N SER A 111 -8.83 -0.96 1.54
CA SER A 111 -9.59 -0.96 0.29
C SER A 111 -9.37 0.39 -0.37
N ILE A 112 -8.80 0.39 -1.56
CA ILE A 112 -8.44 1.59 -2.31
C ILE A 112 -9.16 1.59 -3.64
N ASP A 113 -10.00 2.59 -3.88
CA ASP A 113 -10.66 2.81 -5.15
C ASP A 113 -9.72 3.58 -6.07
N ILE A 114 -9.50 3.06 -7.27
CA ILE A 114 -8.58 3.66 -8.24
C ILE A 114 -9.30 3.86 -9.57
N GLU A 115 -9.03 4.95 -10.23
CA GLU A 115 -9.63 5.28 -11.52
C GLU A 115 -9.55 4.12 -12.52
N LYS A 116 -10.69 3.76 -13.09
CA LYS A 116 -10.83 2.67 -14.07
C LYS A 116 -9.87 2.81 -15.26
N SER A 117 -9.61 4.03 -15.69
CA SER A 117 -8.69 4.30 -16.81
C SER A 117 -7.25 3.83 -16.55
N GLN A 118 -6.87 3.61 -15.29
CA GLN A 118 -5.53 3.19 -14.89
C GLN A 118 -5.41 1.69 -14.63
N ILE A 119 -6.34 0.89 -15.13
CA ILE A 119 -6.42 -0.56 -14.85
C ILE A 119 -5.11 -1.30 -15.13
N GLU A 120 -4.36 -0.94 -16.16
CA GLU A 120 -3.09 -1.61 -16.46
C GLU A 120 -2.05 -1.39 -15.36
N LYS A 121 -1.94 -0.16 -14.84
CA LYS A 121 -1.06 0.15 -13.71
C LYS A 121 -1.52 -0.54 -12.43
N VAL A 122 -2.83 -0.66 -12.23
CA VAL A 122 -3.41 -1.38 -11.08
C VAL A 122 -3.07 -2.86 -11.15
N ARG A 123 -3.08 -3.46 -12.34
CA ARG A 123 -2.64 -4.85 -12.53
C ARG A 123 -1.17 -5.03 -12.14
N ASP A 124 -0.31 -4.08 -12.50
CA ASP A 124 1.10 -4.12 -12.11
C ASP A 124 1.26 -4.00 -10.59
N LEU A 125 0.51 -3.11 -9.96
CA LEU A 125 0.47 -2.95 -8.51
C LEU A 125 -0.02 -4.24 -7.82
N TYR A 126 -1.11 -4.83 -8.32
CA TYR A 126 -1.65 -6.10 -7.82
C TYR A 126 -0.57 -7.21 -7.83
N LYS A 127 0.14 -7.36 -8.94
CA LYS A 127 1.23 -8.34 -9.08
C LYS A 127 2.39 -8.02 -8.13
N ALA A 128 2.75 -6.75 -7.97
CA ALA A 128 3.81 -6.31 -7.08
C ALA A 128 3.49 -6.64 -5.61
N LEU A 129 2.25 -6.45 -5.20
CA LEU A 129 1.81 -6.78 -3.83
C LEU A 129 1.92 -8.27 -3.54
N PHE A 130 1.58 -9.14 -4.48
CA PHE A 130 1.81 -10.57 -4.35
C PHE A 130 3.29 -10.89 -4.20
N SER A 131 4.14 -10.32 -5.03
CA SER A 131 5.58 -10.55 -4.98
C SER A 131 6.19 -10.11 -3.66
N ILE A 132 5.78 -8.96 -3.14
CA ILE A 132 6.23 -8.47 -1.82
C ILE A 132 5.78 -9.43 -0.72
N GLY A 133 4.52 -9.86 -0.74
CA GLY A 133 3.97 -10.80 0.25
C GLY A 133 4.71 -12.13 0.27
N GLU A 134 4.98 -12.71 -0.90
CA GLU A 134 5.72 -13.97 -1.01
C GLU A 134 7.19 -13.82 -0.57
N ALA A 135 7.84 -12.73 -0.94
CA ALA A 135 9.22 -12.45 -0.52
C ALA A 135 9.33 -12.31 1.01
N CYS A 136 8.39 -11.67 1.66
CA CYS A 136 8.35 -11.55 3.11
C CYS A 136 8.19 -12.92 3.80
N LYS A 137 7.32 -13.79 3.29
CA LYS A 137 7.14 -15.16 3.80
C LYS A 137 8.43 -15.97 3.69
N GLU A 138 9.11 -15.89 2.57
CA GLU A 138 10.37 -16.60 2.37
C GLU A 138 11.46 -16.13 3.32
N ILE A 139 11.57 -14.84 3.55
CA ILE A 139 12.51 -14.26 4.51
C ILE A 139 12.20 -14.74 5.93
N GLU A 140 10.95 -14.75 6.33
CA GLU A 140 10.53 -15.27 7.64
C GLU A 140 10.90 -16.76 7.79
N ARG A 141 10.64 -17.56 6.77
CA ARG A 141 10.98 -18.98 6.76
C ARG A 141 12.49 -19.21 6.92
N GLN A 142 13.29 -18.48 6.16
CA GLN A 142 14.75 -18.57 6.23
C GLN A 142 15.28 -18.13 7.58
N THR A 143 14.77 -17.04 8.13
CA THR A 143 15.15 -16.52 9.44
C THR A 143 14.82 -17.54 10.55
N SER A 144 13.64 -18.13 10.53
CA SER A 144 13.23 -19.17 11.48
C SER A 144 14.15 -20.38 11.40
N THR A 145 14.51 -20.83 10.21
CA THR A 145 15.43 -21.94 9.99
C THR A 145 16.81 -21.64 10.55
N LEU A 146 17.33 -20.45 10.30
CA LEU A 146 18.63 -20.00 10.83
C LEU A 146 18.63 -19.94 12.36
N MET A 147 17.58 -19.42 12.97
CA MET A 147 17.44 -19.37 14.43
C MET A 147 17.41 -20.77 15.06
N GLN A 148 16.68 -21.70 14.47
CA GLN A 148 16.61 -23.08 14.92
C GLN A 148 17.98 -23.77 14.80
N THR A 149 18.68 -23.56 13.71
CA THR A 149 20.03 -24.08 13.49
C THR A 149 21.01 -23.53 14.53
N GLN A 150 20.96 -22.23 14.78
CA GLN A 150 21.82 -21.59 15.78
C GLN A 150 21.55 -22.13 17.19
N GLN A 151 20.29 -22.33 17.54
CA GLN A 151 19.91 -22.90 18.82
C GLN A 151 20.40 -24.35 18.98
N ALA A 152 20.28 -25.16 17.92
CA ALA A 152 20.79 -26.53 17.91
C ALA A 152 22.32 -26.56 18.11
N VAL A 153 23.05 -25.69 17.42
CA VAL A 153 24.51 -25.54 17.59
C VAL A 153 24.85 -25.12 19.01
N ASN A 154 24.18 -24.12 19.57
CA ASN A 154 24.42 -23.66 20.95
C ASN A 154 24.14 -24.79 21.95
N ASN A 155 23.11 -25.59 21.76
CA ASN A 155 22.79 -26.72 22.62
C ASN A 155 23.86 -27.80 22.56
N MET A 156 24.49 -28.00 21.41
CA MET A 156 25.61 -28.96 21.28
C MET A 156 26.83 -28.53 22.10
N PHE A 157 27.08 -27.21 22.19
CA PHE A 157 28.25 -26.69 22.92
C PHE A 157 28.00 -26.39 24.40
N SER A 158 26.76 -26.48 24.87
CA SER A 158 26.40 -26.26 26.27
C SER A 158 26.36 -27.52 27.11
N LEU A 159 26.75 -28.66 26.55
CA LEU A 159 26.88 -29.96 27.25
C LEU A 159 28.29 -30.03 27.99
#